data_ce6a7b1064641467b24091bbf9968dff
#
_entry.id   ce6a7b1064641467b24091bbf9968dff
#
_cell.length_a   1.000
_cell.length_b   1.000
_cell.length_c   1.000
_cell.angle_alpha   90.00
_cell.angle_beta   90.00
_cell.angle_gamma   90.00
#
_symmetry.space_group_name_H-M   'P 1'
#
loop_
_entity.id
_entity.type
_entity.pdbx_description
1 polymer ?
#
loop_
_entity_poly.entity_id
_entity_poly.type
_entity_poly.pdbx_seq_one_letter_code
_entity_poly.pdbx_strand_id
1 'polypeptide(L)'
;MCTRLKNTRFKITYRKCFHALKTYVNKRIIQVIYIYNLGEICMRTYNVGILGATGAVGREMLKVLEERNFPVDELRLLASERSVGKKVTFMGKEIEIKLACHEAFGGLDIVLGAASNAVAKEFKDDIVKAGAVFIDNSSAFRQDSDVPLVVPEINGEDVFKNKGVISNPNCSTIITLMAVKGINKLSKIQAMNACTYQATSGAGAAGPVELMEQMEELDKEYKETGLVPNKGNVEAKVFAYQIAGNVIPMIGSMKDNGYTTEEMKMQNEGRKIMHLPDLKVTCTCVRVPVVRSHSIAVTVYTEDVLSVEEVRCQIAKEQNVKLYDDPKNAIYPMPIVTSDQDITYVGRIRKDLIHENGITLFCCGDQVRKGAATNAVQIALKLVGLDF
;
A
#
# COMPACT_ATOMS: atom_id res chain seq x y z
N MET A 1 -51.51 29.96 19.03
CA MET A 1 -51.75 28.71 19.76
C MET A 1 -50.76 27.69 19.24
N CYS A 2 -49.72 27.45 19.96
CA CYS A 2 -48.62 26.59 19.55
C CYS A 2 -48.52 25.45 20.58
N THR A 3 -48.77 24.24 20.14
CA THR A 3 -48.78 23.04 20.95
C THR A 3 -47.42 22.43 21.06
N ARG A 4 -46.84 22.45 22.24
CA ARG A 4 -45.70 21.62 22.69
C ARG A 4 -46.07 20.15 22.68
N LEU A 5 -45.34 19.30 21.97
CA LEU A 5 -45.41 17.86 22.12
C LEU A 5 -44.02 17.26 22.26
N LYS A 6 -43.69 16.95 23.52
CA LYS A 6 -43.12 15.70 24.05
C LYS A 6 -41.80 15.19 23.52
N ASN A 7 -40.73 15.66 24.15
CA ASN A 7 -39.36 15.17 24.06
C ASN A 7 -38.97 14.24 25.23
N THR A 8 -39.85 13.32 25.68
CA THR A 8 -39.58 12.52 26.88
C THR A 8 -39.34 11.02 26.62
N ARG A 9 -39.71 10.50 25.47
CA ARG A 9 -39.51 9.05 25.19
C ARG A 9 -38.17 8.67 24.60
N PHE A 10 -37.46 9.58 23.98
CA PHE A 10 -36.14 9.31 23.38
C PHE A 10 -35.00 9.25 24.40
N LYS A 11 -35.09 9.90 25.54
CA LYS A 11 -33.99 9.92 26.55
C LYS A 11 -33.84 8.62 27.35
N ILE A 12 -34.84 7.77 27.41
CA ILE A 12 -34.80 6.54 28.24
C ILE A 12 -34.14 5.37 27.48
N THR A 13 -34.28 5.29 26.19
CA THR A 13 -33.73 4.19 25.40
C THR A 13 -32.20 4.31 25.24
N TYR A 14 -31.66 5.54 25.15
CA TYR A 14 -30.23 5.78 25.05
C TYR A 14 -29.46 5.49 26.34
N ARG A 15 -30.03 5.71 27.50
CA ARG A 15 -29.37 5.41 28.80
C ARG A 15 -29.16 3.91 29.03
N LYS A 16 -30.00 3.04 28.50
CA LYS A 16 -29.89 1.59 28.67
C LYS A 16 -28.83 0.99 27.71
N CYS A 17 -28.64 1.54 26.51
CA CYS A 17 -27.54 1.13 25.59
C CYS A 17 -26.17 1.57 26.11
N PHE A 18 -26.08 2.73 26.77
CA PHE A 18 -24.80 3.24 27.30
C PHE A 18 -24.26 2.43 28.48
N HIS A 19 -25.11 1.76 29.24
CA HIS A 19 -24.69 0.93 30.38
C HIS A 19 -24.21 -0.46 29.94
N ALA A 20 -24.70 -0.98 28.83
CA ALA A 20 -24.28 -2.27 28.27
C ALA A 20 -22.91 -2.19 27.55
N LEU A 21 -22.56 -1.03 27.02
CA LEU A 21 -21.23 -0.81 26.35
C LEU A 21 -20.09 -0.57 27.36
N LYS A 22 -20.38 -0.19 28.60
CA LYS A 22 -19.35 0.04 29.63
C LYS A 22 -18.68 -1.23 30.15
N THR A 23 -19.23 -2.39 29.92
CA THR A 23 -18.78 -3.66 30.52
C THR A 23 -17.84 -4.47 29.62
N TYR A 24 -17.57 -4.04 28.36
CA TYR A 24 -16.81 -4.84 27.40
C TYR A 24 -15.59 -4.14 26.77
N VAL A 25 -15.12 -3.03 27.34
CA VAL A 25 -14.00 -2.27 26.76
C VAL A 25 -12.84 -2.19 27.72
N ASN A 26 -11.84 -3.01 27.45
CA ASN A 26 -10.53 -3.00 28.10
C ASN A 26 -9.83 -1.64 27.92
N LYS A 27 -9.19 -1.11 28.94
CA LYS A 27 -8.67 0.26 29.15
C LYS A 27 -7.64 0.82 28.16
N ARG A 28 -7.58 0.37 26.92
CA ARG A 28 -6.67 0.86 25.86
C ARG A 28 -7.34 1.17 24.52
N ILE A 29 -8.66 1.19 24.48
CA ILE A 29 -9.37 1.62 23.27
C ILE A 29 -9.61 3.12 23.37
N ILE A 30 -9.11 3.84 22.41
CA ILE A 30 -9.22 5.28 22.18
C ILE A 30 -10.70 5.67 22.31
N GLN A 31 -11.04 6.43 23.36
CA GLN A 31 -12.39 6.91 23.61
C GLN A 31 -12.73 7.98 22.55
N VAL A 32 -13.54 7.63 21.56
CA VAL A 32 -14.22 8.64 20.72
C VAL A 32 -15.26 9.33 21.60
N ILE A 33 -14.92 10.48 22.15
CA ILE A 33 -15.85 11.30 22.93
C ILE A 33 -16.62 12.15 21.92
N TYR A 34 -17.85 11.74 21.60
CA TYR A 34 -18.81 12.62 20.93
C TYR A 34 -19.36 13.62 21.95
N ILE A 35 -18.88 14.83 21.90
CA ILE A 35 -19.49 15.94 22.63
C ILE A 35 -20.48 16.61 21.67
N TYR A 36 -21.77 16.32 21.84
CA TYR A 36 -22.83 17.11 21.20
C TYR A 36 -22.95 18.45 21.91
N ASN A 37 -22.31 19.48 21.35
CA ASN A 37 -22.66 20.86 21.66
C ASN A 37 -22.94 21.58 20.33
N LEU A 38 -24.21 21.94 20.13
CA LEU A 38 -24.65 22.87 19.08
C LEU A 38 -24.42 22.44 17.61
N GLY A 39 -24.59 21.14 17.27
CA GLY A 39 -24.66 20.70 15.87
C GLY A 39 -23.33 20.48 15.16
N GLU A 40 -22.19 20.67 15.81
CA GLU A 40 -20.88 20.34 15.26
C GLU A 40 -20.37 19.00 15.84
N ILE A 41 -20.11 18.04 14.97
CA ILE A 41 -19.39 16.82 15.35
C ILE A 41 -17.91 17.19 15.44
N CYS A 42 -17.39 17.39 16.66
CA CYS A 42 -15.95 17.58 16.84
C CYS A 42 -15.25 16.22 16.63
N MET A 43 -14.71 16.01 15.44
CA MET A 43 -13.86 14.84 15.19
C MET A 43 -12.53 15.02 15.90
N ARG A 44 -12.03 13.97 16.56
CA ARG A 44 -10.70 13.96 17.15
C ARG A 44 -9.65 14.17 16.05
N THR A 45 -8.72 15.08 16.25
CA THR A 45 -7.55 15.30 15.41
C THR A 45 -6.31 14.58 15.97
N TYR A 46 -5.30 14.37 15.15
CA TYR A 46 -4.12 13.58 15.47
C TYR A 46 -2.84 14.31 15.07
N ASN A 47 -1.81 14.16 15.88
CA ASN A 47 -0.46 14.61 15.56
C ASN A 47 0.23 13.53 14.73
N VAL A 48 0.55 13.85 13.47
CA VAL A 48 1.10 12.90 12.50
C VAL A 48 2.54 13.25 12.15
N GLY A 49 3.43 12.28 12.23
CA GLY A 49 4.79 12.38 11.72
C GLY A 49 4.95 11.64 10.39
N ILE A 50 5.78 12.16 9.47
CA ILE A 50 6.24 11.42 8.30
C ILE A 50 7.76 11.31 8.35
N LEU A 51 8.27 10.11 8.60
CA LEU A 51 9.69 9.79 8.58
C LEU A 51 10.12 9.43 7.15
N GLY A 52 11.02 10.23 6.56
CA GLY A 52 11.38 10.12 5.13
C GLY A 52 10.49 10.95 4.21
N ALA A 53 9.99 12.10 4.69
CA ALA A 53 9.01 12.95 4.02
C ALA A 53 9.41 13.44 2.61
N THR A 54 10.71 13.50 2.29
CA THR A 54 11.22 13.96 0.99
C THR A 54 11.32 12.88 -0.08
N GLY A 55 11.20 11.62 0.31
CA GLY A 55 11.19 10.48 -0.61
C GLY A 55 9.93 10.42 -1.48
N ALA A 56 9.94 9.59 -2.51
CA ALA A 56 8.77 9.44 -3.40
C ALA A 56 7.52 9.01 -2.62
N VAL A 57 7.63 8.00 -1.75
CA VAL A 57 6.53 7.51 -0.92
C VAL A 57 6.10 8.52 0.13
N GLY A 58 7.06 9.22 0.79
CA GLY A 58 6.74 10.25 1.81
C GLY A 58 5.94 11.42 1.22
N ARG A 59 6.31 11.89 0.03
CA ARG A 59 5.54 12.92 -0.70
C ARG A 59 4.16 12.44 -1.12
N GLU A 60 4.04 11.20 -1.54
CA GLU A 60 2.74 10.62 -1.88
C GLU A 60 1.86 10.44 -0.63
N MET A 61 2.44 10.09 0.55
CA MET A 61 1.71 10.04 1.82
C MET A 61 1.09 11.41 2.18
N LEU A 62 1.84 12.49 1.99
CA LEU A 62 1.32 13.85 2.20
C LEU A 62 0.10 14.12 1.32
N LYS A 63 0.22 13.81 0.02
CA LYS A 63 -0.86 13.98 -0.94
C LYS A 63 -2.10 13.14 -0.55
N VAL A 64 -1.90 11.89 -0.17
CA VAL A 64 -3.00 10.98 0.21
C VAL A 64 -3.66 11.41 1.53
N LEU A 65 -2.90 11.89 2.53
CA LEU A 65 -3.47 12.44 3.76
C LEU A 65 -4.40 13.63 3.47
N GLU A 66 -3.99 14.52 2.54
CA GLU A 66 -4.79 15.66 2.11
C GLU A 66 -6.04 15.22 1.33
N GLU A 67 -5.89 14.36 0.32
CA GLU A 67 -6.98 13.82 -0.50
C GLU A 67 -8.05 13.07 0.33
N ARG A 68 -7.61 12.35 1.39
CA ARG A 68 -8.48 11.60 2.29
C ARG A 68 -9.01 12.43 3.45
N ASN A 69 -8.68 13.73 3.52
CA ASN A 69 -9.05 14.61 4.63
C ASN A 69 -8.74 13.97 6.00
N PHE A 70 -7.56 13.34 6.14
CA PHE A 70 -7.14 12.76 7.42
C PHE A 70 -7.13 13.86 8.49
N PRO A 71 -7.73 13.64 9.67
CA PRO A 71 -7.88 14.68 10.69
C PRO A 71 -6.56 14.98 11.40
N VAL A 72 -5.68 15.74 10.72
CA VAL A 72 -4.37 16.16 11.23
C VAL A 72 -4.52 17.42 12.10
N ASP A 73 -3.97 17.39 13.31
CA ASP A 73 -3.78 18.58 14.16
C ASP A 73 -2.39 19.20 13.91
N GLU A 74 -1.33 18.47 14.25
CA GLU A 74 0.04 18.79 13.93
C GLU A 74 0.60 17.81 12.87
N LEU A 75 1.26 18.36 11.84
CA LEU A 75 2.04 17.57 10.88
C LEU A 75 3.53 17.83 11.08
N ARG A 76 4.30 16.77 11.34
CA ARG A 76 5.76 16.85 11.48
C ARG A 76 6.47 16.08 10.37
N LEU A 77 7.20 16.80 9.52
CA LEU A 77 7.96 16.23 8.41
C LEU A 77 9.40 16.01 8.83
N LEU A 78 9.84 14.74 8.83
CA LEU A 78 11.15 14.32 9.29
C LEU A 78 11.97 13.75 8.14
N ALA A 79 13.20 14.23 7.99
CA ALA A 79 14.14 13.76 6.97
C ALA A 79 15.61 13.91 7.44
N SER A 80 16.55 13.49 6.56
CA SER A 80 17.98 13.67 6.80
C SER A 80 18.39 15.14 6.70
N GLU A 81 19.57 15.51 7.22
CA GLU A 81 20.14 16.85 7.21
C GLU A 81 20.06 17.56 5.85
N ARG A 82 20.27 16.84 4.74
CA ARG A 82 20.21 17.38 3.37
C ARG A 82 18.87 18.06 3.02
N SER A 83 17.83 17.77 3.78
CA SER A 83 16.48 18.25 3.51
C SER A 83 15.94 19.21 4.56
N VAL A 84 16.64 19.40 5.66
CA VAL A 84 16.24 20.31 6.75
C VAL A 84 16.10 21.73 6.22
N GLY A 85 15.08 22.44 6.69
CA GLY A 85 14.74 23.81 6.30
C GLY A 85 13.99 23.95 4.97
N LYS A 86 13.90 22.89 4.16
CA LYS A 86 13.01 22.89 2.99
C LYS A 86 11.55 22.91 3.45
N LYS A 87 10.70 23.56 2.69
CA LYS A 87 9.27 23.68 2.97
C LYS A 87 8.45 22.84 1.99
N VAL A 88 7.36 22.31 2.48
CA VAL A 88 6.36 21.56 1.71
C VAL A 88 4.99 22.12 2.05
N THR A 89 4.14 22.32 1.03
CA THR A 89 2.76 22.75 1.25
C THR A 89 1.89 21.55 1.61
N PHE A 90 1.10 21.68 2.69
CA PHE A 90 0.07 20.73 3.10
C PHE A 90 -1.17 21.49 3.55
N MET A 91 -2.33 21.20 2.97
CA MET A 91 -3.60 21.90 3.24
C MET A 91 -3.46 23.43 3.18
N GLY A 92 -2.69 23.93 2.19
CA GLY A 92 -2.45 25.37 2.00
C GLY A 92 -1.47 26.02 2.99
N LYS A 93 -0.87 25.28 3.91
CA LYS A 93 0.13 25.76 4.86
C LYS A 93 1.53 25.27 4.50
N GLU A 94 2.53 26.10 4.67
CA GLU A 94 3.93 25.69 4.55
C GLU A 94 4.39 25.00 5.81
N ILE A 95 4.85 23.74 5.67
CA ILE A 95 5.43 22.93 6.74
C ILE A 95 6.92 22.77 6.47
N GLU A 96 7.74 23.16 7.44
CA GLU A 96 9.19 23.02 7.35
C GLU A 96 9.62 21.58 7.71
N ILE A 97 10.56 21.06 6.92
CA ILE A 97 11.17 19.74 7.16
C ILE A 97 12.19 19.86 8.28
N LYS A 98 12.04 19.03 9.31
CA LYS A 98 12.92 18.92 10.46
C LYS A 98 13.87 17.72 10.35
N LEU A 99 14.95 17.76 11.11
CA LEU A 99 15.86 16.63 11.23
C LEU A 99 15.16 15.45 11.92
N ALA A 100 15.32 14.26 11.36
CA ALA A 100 14.97 13.03 12.06
C ALA A 100 16.03 12.76 13.14
N CYS A 101 15.65 12.83 14.40
CA CYS A 101 16.48 12.55 15.56
C CYS A 101 15.65 11.85 16.65
N HIS A 102 16.31 11.30 17.67
CA HIS A 102 15.66 10.50 18.72
C HIS A 102 14.56 11.26 19.47
N GLU A 103 14.70 12.59 19.64
CA GLU A 103 13.76 13.44 20.35
C GLU A 103 12.60 13.94 19.48
N ALA A 104 12.65 13.68 18.17
CA ALA A 104 11.72 14.28 17.20
C ALA A 104 10.28 13.72 17.28
N PHE A 105 10.05 12.64 18.03
CA PHE A 105 8.77 11.90 18.02
C PHE A 105 7.84 12.25 19.17
N GLY A 106 8.27 13.03 20.15
CA GLY A 106 7.44 13.40 21.30
C GLY A 106 6.15 14.11 20.90
N GLY A 107 5.00 13.66 21.47
CA GLY A 107 3.69 14.23 21.22
C GLY A 107 3.00 13.80 19.91
N LEU A 108 3.62 12.94 19.10
CA LEU A 108 2.97 12.35 17.93
C LEU A 108 2.05 11.19 18.33
N ASP A 109 0.91 11.05 17.64
CA ASP A 109 0.00 9.92 17.78
C ASP A 109 0.34 8.81 16.76
N ILE A 110 0.72 9.20 15.54
CA ILE A 110 1.01 8.28 14.42
C ILE A 110 2.27 8.75 13.70
N VAL A 111 3.16 7.81 13.35
CA VAL A 111 4.30 8.06 12.49
C VAL A 111 4.21 7.17 11.25
N LEU A 112 4.14 7.79 10.06
CA LEU A 112 4.19 7.10 8.78
C LEU A 112 5.65 6.99 8.34
N GLY A 113 6.16 5.76 8.21
CA GLY A 113 7.54 5.48 7.81
C GLY A 113 7.68 5.33 6.29
N ALA A 114 8.45 6.18 5.66
CA ALA A 114 8.81 6.13 4.24
C ALA A 114 10.35 6.13 4.06
N ALA A 115 11.05 5.50 4.98
CA ALA A 115 12.51 5.46 5.06
C ALA A 115 13.06 4.04 4.81
N SER A 116 14.39 3.90 4.82
CA SER A 116 15.05 2.60 4.67
C SER A 116 14.88 1.71 5.91
N ASN A 117 15.14 0.39 5.77
CA ASN A 117 15.14 -0.55 6.88
C ASN A 117 16.05 -0.11 8.03
N ALA A 118 17.21 0.47 7.73
CA ALA A 118 18.17 0.94 8.75
C ALA A 118 17.57 2.06 9.58
N VAL A 119 17.00 3.07 8.93
CA VAL A 119 16.35 4.22 9.59
C VAL A 119 15.10 3.79 10.36
N ALA A 120 14.30 2.87 9.81
CA ALA A 120 13.13 2.33 10.50
C ALA A 120 13.52 1.61 11.80
N LYS A 121 14.59 0.81 11.77
CA LYS A 121 15.11 0.13 12.96
C LYS A 121 15.73 1.10 13.98
N GLU A 122 16.40 2.13 13.51
CA GLU A 122 17.01 3.16 14.36
C GLU A 122 15.98 3.87 15.23
N PHE A 123 14.87 4.31 14.64
CA PHE A 123 13.88 5.15 15.33
C PHE A 123 12.66 4.41 15.88
N LYS A 124 12.48 3.12 15.60
CA LYS A 124 11.33 2.32 16.06
C LYS A 124 11.06 2.48 17.55
N ASP A 125 12.09 2.28 18.38
CA ASP A 125 11.94 2.29 19.84
C ASP A 125 11.61 3.68 20.38
N ASP A 126 12.15 4.74 19.78
CA ASP A 126 11.87 6.12 20.18
C ASP A 126 10.43 6.50 19.83
N ILE A 127 9.95 6.11 18.65
CA ILE A 127 8.56 6.32 18.23
C ILE A 127 7.59 5.62 19.20
N VAL A 128 7.85 4.36 19.52
CA VAL A 128 6.99 3.57 20.41
C VAL A 128 7.05 4.10 21.85
N LYS A 129 8.23 4.48 22.35
CA LYS A 129 8.40 5.11 23.68
C LYS A 129 7.69 6.46 23.79
N ALA A 130 7.64 7.22 22.70
CA ALA A 130 6.88 8.48 22.63
C ALA A 130 5.36 8.28 22.68
N GLY A 131 4.88 7.03 22.58
CA GLY A 131 3.46 6.66 22.61
C GLY A 131 2.79 6.67 21.23
N ALA A 132 3.53 6.92 20.15
CA ALA A 132 3.02 6.92 18.79
C ALA A 132 2.94 5.49 18.22
N VAL A 133 1.99 5.27 17.28
CA VAL A 133 1.97 4.06 16.47
C VAL A 133 2.79 4.28 15.19
N PHE A 134 3.79 3.43 14.99
CA PHE A 134 4.65 3.45 13.81
C PHE A 134 4.07 2.58 12.70
N ILE A 135 3.64 3.18 11.59
CA ILE A 135 3.16 2.48 10.38
C ILE A 135 4.31 2.49 9.37
N ASP A 136 5.05 1.38 9.28
CA ASP A 136 6.31 1.29 8.55
C ASP A 136 6.17 0.66 7.16
N ASN A 137 6.63 1.35 6.11
CA ASN A 137 6.66 0.83 4.74
C ASN A 137 7.92 0.01 4.41
N SER A 138 8.93 0.04 5.26
CA SER A 138 10.13 -0.76 5.05
C SER A 138 9.84 -2.26 5.21
N SER A 139 10.80 -3.10 4.89
CA SER A 139 10.67 -4.55 5.14
C SER A 139 11.20 -4.97 6.52
N ALA A 140 11.57 -4.01 7.39
CA ALA A 140 12.32 -4.27 8.61
C ALA A 140 11.58 -5.18 9.61
N PHE A 141 10.25 -5.03 9.70
CA PHE A 141 9.42 -5.67 10.74
C PHE A 141 8.31 -6.56 10.18
N ARG A 142 8.20 -6.72 8.85
CA ARG A 142 7.09 -7.42 8.21
C ARG A 142 6.92 -8.88 8.65
N GLN A 143 8.03 -9.55 9.00
CA GLN A 143 8.02 -10.96 9.40
C GLN A 143 8.04 -11.16 10.92
N ASP A 144 8.13 -10.09 11.70
CA ASP A 144 8.08 -10.18 13.17
C ASP A 144 6.69 -10.67 13.61
N SER A 145 6.65 -11.65 14.48
CA SER A 145 5.41 -12.33 14.88
C SER A 145 4.43 -11.45 15.64
N ASP A 146 4.93 -10.40 16.29
CA ASP A 146 4.16 -9.46 17.11
C ASP A 146 3.86 -8.13 16.39
N VAL A 147 4.29 -7.99 15.12
CA VAL A 147 4.00 -6.83 14.27
C VAL A 147 2.96 -7.23 13.21
N PRO A 148 1.75 -6.69 13.22
CA PRO A 148 0.77 -6.95 12.18
C PRO A 148 1.23 -6.40 10.82
N LEU A 149 0.97 -7.18 9.77
CA LEU A 149 1.24 -6.83 8.38
C LEU A 149 -0.10 -6.68 7.66
N VAL A 150 -0.46 -5.45 7.24
CA VAL A 150 -1.87 -5.13 6.97
C VAL A 150 -2.12 -4.58 5.56
N VAL A 151 -3.12 -5.18 4.91
CA VAL A 151 -3.85 -4.59 3.79
C VAL A 151 -5.29 -4.37 4.26
N PRO A 152 -5.76 -3.14 4.50
CA PRO A 152 -7.03 -2.87 5.18
C PRO A 152 -8.24 -3.58 4.58
N GLU A 153 -8.29 -3.75 3.25
CA GLU A 153 -9.39 -4.45 2.55
C GLU A 153 -9.34 -5.98 2.67
N ILE A 154 -8.29 -6.56 3.30
CA ILE A 154 -8.11 -8.02 3.45
C ILE A 154 -8.14 -8.40 4.92
N ASN A 155 -7.26 -7.83 5.73
CA ASN A 155 -7.09 -8.14 7.14
C ASN A 155 -7.06 -6.88 8.03
N GLY A 156 -7.91 -5.91 7.71
CA GLY A 156 -7.94 -4.60 8.39
C GLY A 156 -8.05 -4.67 9.91
N GLU A 157 -8.73 -5.68 10.45
CA GLU A 157 -8.89 -5.86 11.91
C GLU A 157 -7.55 -6.17 12.62
N ASP A 158 -6.53 -6.61 11.88
CA ASP A 158 -5.21 -6.88 12.44
C ASP A 158 -4.49 -5.62 12.94
N VAL A 159 -4.90 -4.40 12.49
CA VAL A 159 -4.34 -3.14 13.00
C VAL A 159 -4.46 -3.04 14.52
N PHE A 160 -5.53 -3.61 15.12
CA PHE A 160 -5.77 -3.56 16.55
C PHE A 160 -4.92 -4.54 17.37
N LYS A 161 -4.18 -5.44 16.72
CA LYS A 161 -3.24 -6.37 17.36
C LYS A 161 -1.85 -5.77 17.55
N ASN A 162 -1.62 -4.52 17.08
CA ASN A 162 -0.30 -3.89 17.16
C ASN A 162 0.15 -3.62 18.61
N LYS A 163 1.46 -3.60 18.79
CA LYS A 163 2.14 -3.22 20.03
C LYS A 163 2.98 -1.94 19.83
N GLY A 164 2.42 -0.98 19.06
CA GLY A 164 3.08 0.26 18.70
C GLY A 164 3.72 0.26 17.30
N VAL A 165 3.76 -0.89 16.60
CA VAL A 165 4.24 -0.98 15.21
C VAL A 165 3.25 -1.74 14.35
N ILE A 166 3.00 -1.23 13.13
CA ILE A 166 2.24 -1.90 12.07
C ILE A 166 3.10 -1.85 10.81
N SER A 167 3.27 -2.97 10.13
CA SER A 167 3.99 -3.02 8.87
C SER A 167 3.05 -2.87 7.67
N ASN A 168 3.46 -2.03 6.73
CA ASN A 168 2.87 -1.92 5.40
C ASN A 168 3.56 -2.93 4.47
N PRO A 169 2.82 -3.76 3.71
CA PRO A 169 3.41 -4.82 2.90
C PRO A 169 4.20 -4.32 1.69
N ASN A 170 4.83 -5.27 1.00
CA ASN A 170 5.47 -5.04 -0.29
C ASN A 170 4.44 -4.63 -1.35
N CYS A 171 4.84 -3.72 -2.24
CA CYS A 171 3.95 -3.14 -3.25
C CYS A 171 3.38 -4.17 -4.23
N SER A 172 4.20 -5.09 -4.74
CA SER A 172 3.76 -6.16 -5.64
C SER A 172 2.83 -7.12 -4.92
N THR A 173 3.12 -7.41 -3.63
CA THR A 173 2.26 -8.24 -2.78
C THR A 173 0.90 -7.60 -2.57
N ILE A 174 0.84 -6.31 -2.21
CA ILE A 174 -0.44 -5.60 -2.02
C ILE A 174 -1.29 -5.69 -3.29
N ILE A 175 -0.72 -5.32 -4.47
CA ILE A 175 -1.46 -5.29 -5.74
C ILE A 175 -1.96 -6.70 -6.11
N THR A 176 -1.14 -7.73 -5.93
CA THR A 176 -1.51 -9.12 -6.22
C THR A 176 -2.63 -9.58 -5.29
N LEU A 177 -2.49 -9.39 -3.98
CA LEU A 177 -3.47 -9.83 -3.01
C LEU A 177 -4.81 -9.09 -3.15
N MET A 178 -4.79 -7.79 -3.49
CA MET A 178 -5.99 -7.03 -3.83
C MET A 178 -6.73 -7.66 -5.03
N ALA A 179 -6.00 -8.12 -6.04
CA ALA A 179 -6.59 -8.74 -7.22
C ALA A 179 -7.23 -10.11 -6.94
N VAL A 180 -6.64 -10.89 -6.02
CA VAL A 180 -7.06 -12.27 -5.76
C VAL A 180 -7.93 -12.44 -4.51
N LYS A 181 -8.09 -11.40 -3.67
CA LYS A 181 -8.87 -11.50 -2.42
C LYS A 181 -10.32 -11.97 -2.65
N GLY A 182 -10.94 -11.54 -3.74
CA GLY A 182 -12.29 -11.95 -4.11
C GLY A 182 -12.36 -13.45 -4.48
N ILE A 183 -11.32 -13.98 -5.10
CA ILE A 183 -11.24 -15.42 -5.42
C ILE A 183 -11.14 -16.22 -4.12
N ASN A 184 -10.34 -15.76 -3.17
CA ASN A 184 -10.19 -16.44 -1.86
C ASN A 184 -11.49 -16.43 -1.03
N LYS A 185 -12.41 -15.49 -1.29
CA LYS A 185 -13.75 -15.48 -0.66
C LYS A 185 -14.68 -16.54 -1.26
N LEU A 186 -14.49 -16.90 -2.53
CA LEU A 186 -15.27 -17.95 -3.19
C LEU A 186 -14.76 -19.33 -2.83
N SER A 187 -13.45 -19.53 -2.87
CA SER A 187 -12.78 -20.77 -2.50
C SER A 187 -11.36 -20.47 -2.04
N LYS A 188 -10.90 -21.20 -1.03
CA LYS A 188 -9.58 -21.02 -0.42
C LYS A 188 -8.46 -21.19 -1.46
N ILE A 189 -7.58 -20.19 -1.56
CA ILE A 189 -6.40 -20.27 -2.42
C ILE A 189 -5.34 -21.17 -1.75
N GLN A 190 -4.92 -22.20 -2.45
CA GLN A 190 -3.89 -23.15 -2.01
C GLN A 190 -2.50 -22.78 -2.55
N ALA A 191 -2.45 -22.30 -3.81
CA ALA A 191 -1.20 -21.92 -4.44
C ALA A 191 -1.38 -20.77 -5.44
N MET A 192 -0.27 -20.07 -5.73
CA MET A 192 -0.18 -19.05 -6.77
C MET A 192 1.09 -19.21 -7.59
N ASN A 193 0.98 -18.98 -8.90
CA ASN A 193 2.12 -18.78 -9.79
C ASN A 193 2.05 -17.36 -10.34
N ALA A 194 3.02 -16.51 -10.04
CA ALA A 194 3.02 -15.09 -10.38
C ALA A 194 4.27 -14.67 -11.15
N CYS A 195 4.09 -13.78 -12.10
CA CYS A 195 5.17 -13.04 -12.73
C CYS A 195 4.85 -11.55 -12.63
N THR A 196 5.76 -10.78 -12.03
CA THR A 196 5.58 -9.33 -11.88
C THR A 196 6.36 -8.57 -12.94
N TYR A 197 5.75 -7.52 -13.48
CA TYR A 197 6.35 -6.53 -14.37
C TYR A 197 6.41 -5.22 -13.60
N GLN A 198 7.55 -4.97 -12.93
CA GLN A 198 7.66 -3.88 -11.97
C GLN A 198 8.25 -2.62 -12.60
N ALA A 199 7.51 -1.52 -12.47
CA ALA A 199 7.91 -0.19 -12.94
C ALA A 199 9.19 0.33 -12.23
N THR A 200 9.94 1.18 -12.91
CA THR A 200 11.20 1.75 -12.43
C THR A 200 11.06 2.56 -11.15
N SER A 201 9.92 3.24 -10.94
CA SER A 201 9.64 4.00 -9.71
C SER A 201 9.59 3.13 -8.44
N GLY A 202 9.47 1.80 -8.56
CA GLY A 202 9.64 0.88 -7.44
C GLY A 202 11.07 0.84 -6.87
N ALA A 203 12.07 1.33 -7.61
CA ALA A 203 13.44 1.53 -7.14
C ALA A 203 13.66 2.93 -6.50
N GLY A 204 12.59 3.67 -6.24
CA GLY A 204 12.66 5.04 -5.72
C GLY A 204 12.68 6.10 -6.82
N ALA A 205 12.85 7.36 -6.43
CA ALA A 205 12.76 8.50 -7.35
C ALA A 205 13.82 8.50 -8.47
N ALA A 206 14.98 7.87 -8.24
CA ALA A 206 16.06 7.83 -9.22
C ALA A 206 15.78 6.83 -10.38
N GLY A 207 14.96 5.80 -10.15
CA GLY A 207 14.68 4.80 -11.18
C GLY A 207 14.00 5.34 -12.44
N PRO A 208 12.93 6.13 -12.35
CA PRO A 208 12.34 6.80 -13.51
C PRO A 208 13.28 7.77 -14.20
N VAL A 209 14.12 8.49 -13.44
CA VAL A 209 15.09 9.44 -13.99
C VAL A 209 16.09 8.70 -14.86
N GLU A 210 16.69 7.60 -14.36
CA GLU A 210 17.61 6.78 -15.13
C GLU A 210 16.97 6.22 -16.41
N LEU A 211 15.71 5.75 -16.33
CA LEU A 211 14.98 5.30 -17.51
C LEU A 211 14.88 6.40 -18.57
N MET A 212 14.52 7.62 -18.17
CA MET A 212 14.35 8.75 -19.09
C MET A 212 15.67 9.19 -19.70
N GLU A 213 16.75 9.27 -18.91
CA GLU A 213 18.10 9.59 -19.38
C GLU A 213 18.57 8.56 -20.42
N GLN A 214 18.38 7.27 -20.15
CA GLN A 214 18.73 6.20 -21.07
C GLN A 214 17.88 6.22 -22.36
N MET A 215 16.60 6.56 -22.28
CA MET A 215 15.74 6.72 -23.46
C MET A 215 16.20 7.90 -24.35
N GLU A 216 16.62 9.00 -23.74
CA GLU A 216 17.16 10.16 -24.46
C GLU A 216 18.45 9.81 -25.22
N GLU A 217 19.36 9.07 -24.59
CA GLU A 217 20.60 8.60 -25.23
C GLU A 217 20.31 7.67 -26.42
N LEU A 218 19.37 6.73 -26.27
CA LEU A 218 18.96 5.84 -27.36
C LEU A 218 18.31 6.62 -28.52
N ASP A 219 17.50 7.62 -28.24
CA ASP A 219 16.86 8.48 -29.24
C ASP A 219 17.91 9.31 -30.00
N LYS A 220 18.94 9.81 -29.31
CA LYS A 220 20.06 10.54 -29.93
C LYS A 220 20.82 9.64 -30.87
N GLU A 221 21.20 8.42 -30.47
CA GLU A 221 21.89 7.44 -31.32
C GLU A 221 21.07 7.10 -32.58
N TYR A 222 19.74 6.93 -32.41
CA TYR A 222 18.84 6.71 -33.54
C TYR A 222 18.84 7.89 -34.52
N LYS A 223 18.79 9.12 -34.04
CA LYS A 223 18.81 10.32 -34.89
C LYS A 223 20.13 10.50 -35.64
N GLU A 224 21.25 10.09 -35.04
CA GLU A 224 22.58 10.17 -35.64
C GLU A 224 22.84 9.08 -36.68
N THR A 225 22.37 7.86 -36.42
CA THR A 225 22.70 6.69 -37.23
C THR A 225 21.58 6.23 -38.16
N GLY A 226 20.34 6.60 -37.89
CA GLY A 226 19.14 6.07 -38.56
C GLY A 226 18.81 4.62 -38.17
N LEU A 227 19.57 4.00 -37.27
CA LEU A 227 19.41 2.63 -36.81
C LEU A 227 18.77 2.61 -35.43
N VAL A 228 17.75 1.78 -35.21
CA VAL A 228 17.15 1.61 -33.91
C VAL A 228 18.12 0.89 -32.97
N PRO A 229 18.68 1.58 -31.95
CA PRO A 229 19.62 0.95 -31.04
C PRO A 229 18.88 0.04 -30.05
N ASN A 230 19.43 -1.15 -29.82
CA ASN A 230 18.93 -2.05 -28.76
C ASN A 230 19.87 -2.05 -27.54
N LYS A 231 21.07 -1.47 -27.65
CA LYS A 231 22.03 -1.31 -26.59
C LYS A 231 22.78 0.00 -26.79
N GLY A 232 22.56 0.98 -25.91
CA GLY A 232 23.32 2.22 -25.90
C GLY A 232 24.58 2.14 -25.02
N ASN A 233 25.46 3.14 -25.16
CA ASN A 233 26.61 3.34 -24.28
C ASN A 233 26.17 4.06 -22.97
N VAL A 234 25.06 3.63 -22.37
CA VAL A 234 24.44 4.30 -21.22
C VAL A 234 24.88 3.63 -19.94
N GLU A 235 25.34 4.43 -18.99
CA GLU A 235 25.70 3.93 -17.66
C GLU A 235 24.46 3.56 -16.86
N ALA A 236 24.41 2.34 -16.33
CA ALA A 236 23.42 1.90 -15.35
C ALA A 236 23.90 2.27 -13.94
N LYS A 237 23.13 3.08 -13.20
CA LYS A 237 23.46 3.60 -11.86
C LYS A 237 22.53 3.05 -10.78
N VAL A 238 21.24 2.95 -11.08
CA VAL A 238 20.19 2.47 -10.16
C VAL A 238 19.94 0.97 -10.39
N PHE A 239 19.96 0.54 -11.66
CA PHE A 239 19.76 -0.85 -12.04
C PHE A 239 21.08 -1.53 -12.37
N ALA A 240 21.08 -2.86 -12.34
CA ALA A 240 22.29 -3.66 -12.66
C ALA A 240 22.70 -3.56 -14.14
N TYR A 241 21.75 -3.21 -15.01
CA TYR A 241 21.94 -3.08 -16.46
C TYR A 241 21.07 -1.93 -16.99
N GLN A 242 21.33 -1.48 -18.22
CA GLN A 242 20.43 -0.60 -18.95
C GLN A 242 18.98 -1.12 -18.84
N ILE A 243 18.07 -0.22 -18.46
CA ILE A 243 16.63 -0.55 -18.35
C ILE A 243 15.83 -0.09 -19.58
N ALA A 244 16.23 0.99 -20.23
CA ALA A 244 15.57 1.43 -21.46
C ALA A 244 15.68 0.37 -22.55
N GLY A 245 14.55 -0.07 -23.10
CA GLY A 245 14.48 -1.13 -24.09
C GLY A 245 14.83 -2.54 -23.58
N ASN A 246 14.84 -2.77 -22.26
CA ASN A 246 15.28 -4.02 -21.64
C ASN A 246 14.32 -4.49 -20.54
N VAL A 247 14.43 -5.77 -20.18
CA VAL A 247 13.80 -6.37 -18.99
C VAL A 247 14.87 -7.03 -18.12
N ILE A 248 14.80 -6.81 -16.80
CA ILE A 248 15.79 -7.35 -15.86
C ILE A 248 15.06 -8.33 -14.93
N PRO A 249 15.25 -9.67 -15.11
CA PRO A 249 14.49 -10.70 -14.37
C PRO A 249 15.08 -10.97 -12.97
N MET A 250 15.50 -9.93 -12.29
CA MET A 250 16.06 -10.01 -10.95
C MET A 250 15.82 -8.71 -10.19
N ILE A 251 15.05 -8.77 -9.11
CA ILE A 251 14.82 -7.66 -8.18
C ILE A 251 15.17 -8.14 -6.77
N GLY A 252 15.97 -7.34 -6.06
CA GLY A 252 16.51 -7.69 -4.75
C GLY A 252 17.74 -8.60 -4.84
N SER A 253 18.11 -9.24 -3.73
CA SER A 253 19.26 -10.13 -3.62
C SER A 253 18.85 -11.60 -3.68
N MET A 254 19.71 -12.44 -4.26
CA MET A 254 19.49 -13.90 -4.32
C MET A 254 19.54 -14.52 -2.93
N LYS A 255 18.73 -15.57 -2.76
CA LYS A 255 18.72 -16.47 -1.59
C LYS A 255 19.19 -17.86 -2.02
N ASP A 256 19.54 -18.69 -1.03
CA ASP A 256 20.10 -20.05 -1.26
C ASP A 256 19.11 -20.99 -1.99
N ASN A 257 17.82 -20.70 -1.94
CA ASN A 257 16.78 -21.48 -2.62
C ASN A 257 16.58 -21.09 -4.11
N GLY A 258 17.42 -20.21 -4.67
CA GLY A 258 17.32 -19.75 -6.05
C GLY A 258 16.28 -18.67 -6.32
N TYR A 259 15.57 -18.20 -5.30
CA TYR A 259 14.65 -17.05 -5.39
C TYR A 259 15.32 -15.78 -4.89
N THR A 260 14.81 -14.62 -5.32
CA THR A 260 15.26 -13.34 -4.77
C THR A 260 14.49 -12.99 -3.49
N THR A 261 15.05 -12.03 -2.73
CA THR A 261 14.36 -11.47 -1.56
C THR A 261 13.01 -10.85 -1.93
N GLU A 262 12.86 -10.27 -3.11
CA GLU A 262 11.60 -9.69 -3.61
C GLU A 262 10.56 -10.78 -3.87
N GLU A 263 10.94 -11.86 -4.56
CA GLU A 263 10.06 -12.99 -4.89
C GLU A 263 9.54 -13.70 -3.65
N MET A 264 10.38 -13.89 -2.63
CA MET A 264 9.97 -14.52 -1.37
C MET A 264 8.97 -13.68 -0.56
N LYS A 265 8.89 -12.37 -0.77
CA LYS A 265 7.88 -11.53 -0.12
C LYS A 265 6.48 -11.95 -0.52
N MET A 266 6.24 -12.27 -1.79
CA MET A 266 4.90 -12.68 -2.26
C MET A 266 4.36 -13.86 -1.44
N GLN A 267 5.19 -14.86 -1.16
CA GLN A 267 4.78 -16.01 -0.34
C GLN A 267 4.66 -15.66 1.14
N ASN A 268 5.72 -15.08 1.73
CA ASN A 268 5.79 -14.91 3.17
C ASN A 268 4.77 -13.88 3.68
N GLU A 269 4.66 -12.75 2.98
CA GLU A 269 3.68 -11.72 3.29
C GLU A 269 2.26 -12.18 2.94
N GLY A 270 2.07 -12.88 1.80
CA GLY A 270 0.77 -13.45 1.40
C GLY A 270 0.20 -14.40 2.45
N ARG A 271 1.03 -15.27 3.02
CA ARG A 271 0.63 -16.17 4.13
C ARG A 271 0.12 -15.40 5.34
N LYS A 272 0.83 -14.34 5.71
CA LYS A 272 0.52 -13.53 6.89
C LYS A 272 -0.73 -12.68 6.70
N ILE A 273 -0.86 -12.00 5.57
CA ILE A 273 -1.97 -11.09 5.27
C ILE A 273 -3.28 -11.84 5.04
N MET A 274 -3.22 -12.95 4.29
CA MET A 274 -4.42 -13.73 3.97
C MET A 274 -4.78 -14.77 5.05
N HIS A 275 -3.99 -14.89 6.11
CA HIS A 275 -4.13 -15.93 7.14
C HIS A 275 -4.14 -17.36 6.54
N LEU A 276 -3.30 -17.56 5.52
CA LEU A 276 -3.12 -18.84 4.83
C LEU A 276 -1.68 -19.38 5.07
N PRO A 277 -1.38 -20.00 6.23
CA PRO A 277 -0.02 -20.40 6.58
C PRO A 277 0.60 -21.39 5.59
N ASP A 278 -0.24 -22.19 4.92
CA ASP A 278 0.20 -23.23 3.98
C ASP A 278 0.22 -22.75 2.52
N LEU A 279 -0.10 -21.47 2.24
CA LEU A 279 -0.09 -20.91 0.89
C LEU A 279 1.26 -21.13 0.22
N LYS A 280 1.25 -21.73 -0.97
CA LYS A 280 2.44 -21.96 -1.79
C LYS A 280 2.48 -20.91 -2.90
N VAL A 281 3.61 -20.23 -3.06
CA VAL A 281 3.78 -19.24 -4.12
C VAL A 281 5.11 -19.45 -4.81
N THR A 282 5.07 -19.54 -6.14
CA THR A 282 6.24 -19.31 -6.99
C THR A 282 6.07 -17.96 -7.66
N CYS A 283 7.13 -17.17 -7.68
CA CYS A 283 7.11 -15.82 -8.24
C CYS A 283 8.41 -15.51 -8.97
N THR A 284 8.30 -14.87 -10.13
CA THR A 284 9.44 -14.25 -10.82
C THR A 284 9.20 -12.75 -10.87
N CYS A 285 10.16 -11.97 -10.35
CA CYS A 285 10.07 -10.51 -10.31
C CYS A 285 10.95 -9.88 -11.39
N VAL A 286 10.33 -9.17 -12.35
CA VAL A 286 10.99 -8.56 -13.49
C VAL A 286 10.89 -7.05 -13.42
N ARG A 287 12.01 -6.32 -13.53
CA ARG A 287 12.03 -4.89 -13.75
C ARG A 287 11.81 -4.61 -15.24
N VAL A 288 10.89 -3.71 -15.56
CA VAL A 288 10.51 -3.34 -16.92
C VAL A 288 10.67 -1.84 -17.17
N PRO A 289 10.84 -1.38 -18.43
CA PRO A 289 11.03 0.02 -18.79
C PRO A 289 9.70 0.79 -18.77
N VAL A 290 9.00 0.73 -17.63
CA VAL A 290 7.75 1.42 -17.35
C VAL A 290 7.98 2.37 -16.18
N VAL A 291 7.52 3.61 -16.30
CA VAL A 291 7.78 4.65 -15.30
C VAL A 291 7.07 4.35 -13.99
N ARG A 292 5.76 4.04 -14.02
CA ARG A 292 4.90 3.92 -12.84
C ARG A 292 3.82 2.84 -13.05
N SER A 293 3.31 2.26 -11.99
CA SER A 293 2.38 1.12 -11.89
C SER A 293 3.03 -0.24 -12.16
N HIS A 294 2.84 -1.15 -11.22
CA HIS A 294 3.25 -2.56 -11.39
C HIS A 294 2.13 -3.35 -12.06
N SER A 295 2.53 -4.28 -12.92
CA SER A 295 1.63 -5.25 -13.53
C SER A 295 2.02 -6.66 -13.09
N ILE A 296 1.04 -7.53 -12.91
CA ILE A 296 1.25 -8.90 -12.48
C ILE A 296 0.37 -9.84 -13.28
N ALA A 297 1.00 -10.85 -13.92
CA ALA A 297 0.31 -12.03 -14.39
C ALA A 297 0.29 -13.06 -13.26
N VAL A 298 -0.87 -13.54 -12.87
CA VAL A 298 -1.00 -14.52 -11.79
C VAL A 298 -2.01 -15.60 -12.14
N THR A 299 -1.65 -16.84 -11.84
CA THR A 299 -2.56 -17.98 -11.79
C THR A 299 -2.72 -18.40 -10.33
N VAL A 300 -3.96 -18.49 -9.87
CA VAL A 300 -4.31 -18.99 -8.55
C VAL A 300 -4.94 -20.38 -8.66
N TYR A 301 -4.61 -21.25 -7.75
CA TYR A 301 -5.17 -22.60 -7.62
C TYR A 301 -5.98 -22.64 -6.33
N THR A 302 -7.27 -22.90 -6.47
CA THR A 302 -8.24 -22.92 -5.38
C THR A 302 -8.58 -24.33 -4.94
N GLU A 303 -9.18 -24.46 -3.75
CA GLU A 303 -9.64 -25.75 -3.24
C GLU A 303 -10.76 -26.32 -4.14
N ASP A 304 -11.71 -25.49 -4.53
CA ASP A 304 -12.80 -25.86 -5.42
C ASP A 304 -12.57 -25.35 -6.85
N VAL A 305 -13.25 -25.97 -7.83
CA VAL A 305 -13.26 -25.51 -9.22
C VAL A 305 -14.23 -24.34 -9.37
N LEU A 306 -13.74 -23.15 -9.68
CA LEU A 306 -14.53 -21.93 -9.89
C LEU A 306 -14.76 -21.68 -11.38
N SER A 307 -15.93 -21.20 -11.77
CA SER A 307 -16.15 -20.66 -13.11
C SER A 307 -15.58 -19.26 -13.27
N VAL A 308 -15.24 -18.88 -14.50
CA VAL A 308 -14.76 -17.53 -14.82
C VAL A 308 -15.82 -16.47 -14.47
N GLU A 309 -17.10 -16.79 -14.69
CA GLU A 309 -18.19 -15.87 -14.43
C GLU A 309 -18.38 -15.59 -12.94
N GLU A 310 -18.32 -16.61 -12.06
CA GLU A 310 -18.35 -16.43 -10.61
C GLU A 310 -17.21 -15.52 -10.15
N VAL A 311 -16.00 -15.76 -10.66
CA VAL A 311 -14.81 -14.94 -10.34
C VAL A 311 -15.00 -13.49 -10.79
N ARG A 312 -15.48 -13.25 -12.02
CA ARG A 312 -15.77 -11.91 -12.54
C ARG A 312 -16.82 -11.19 -11.71
N CYS A 313 -17.91 -11.87 -11.40
CA CYS A 313 -18.97 -11.32 -10.55
C CYS A 313 -18.48 -10.97 -9.15
N GLN A 314 -17.60 -11.76 -8.57
CA GLN A 314 -17.04 -11.50 -7.25
C GLN A 314 -16.05 -10.33 -7.28
N ILE A 315 -15.11 -10.30 -8.24
CA ILE A 315 -14.12 -9.22 -8.39
C ILE A 315 -14.83 -7.87 -8.59
N ALA A 316 -15.93 -7.83 -9.35
CA ALA A 316 -16.70 -6.61 -9.57
C ALA A 316 -17.33 -6.02 -8.29
N LYS A 317 -17.46 -6.81 -7.23
CA LYS A 317 -18.02 -6.39 -5.92
C LYS A 317 -16.94 -5.98 -4.91
N GLU A 318 -15.66 -6.24 -5.22
CA GLU A 318 -14.58 -6.00 -4.26
C GLU A 318 -14.25 -4.51 -4.13
N GLN A 319 -14.15 -4.03 -2.89
CA GLN A 319 -13.75 -2.67 -2.59
C GLN A 319 -12.33 -2.38 -3.10
N ASN A 320 -12.13 -1.21 -3.71
CA ASN A 320 -10.86 -0.74 -4.26
C ASN A 320 -10.25 -1.67 -5.33
N VAL A 321 -11.10 -2.48 -5.97
CA VAL A 321 -10.76 -3.30 -7.13
C VAL A 321 -11.72 -2.97 -8.26
N LYS A 322 -11.20 -2.87 -9.47
CA LYS A 322 -12.00 -2.61 -10.68
C LYS A 322 -11.85 -3.76 -11.66
N LEU A 323 -12.96 -4.43 -11.95
CA LEU A 323 -13.02 -5.33 -13.10
C LEU A 323 -12.87 -4.50 -14.38
N TYR A 324 -11.78 -4.70 -15.12
CA TYR A 324 -11.44 -3.98 -16.34
C TYR A 324 -11.03 -4.99 -17.40
N ASP A 325 -12.03 -5.68 -17.96
CA ASP A 325 -11.85 -6.93 -18.70
C ASP A 325 -12.87 -7.09 -19.83
N ASP A 326 -12.64 -6.37 -20.92
CA ASP A 326 -13.30 -6.58 -22.21
C ASP A 326 -12.25 -6.59 -23.33
N PRO A 327 -11.53 -7.70 -23.49
CA PRO A 327 -10.44 -7.80 -24.45
C PRO A 327 -10.86 -7.61 -25.91
N LYS A 328 -12.13 -7.87 -26.25
CA LYS A 328 -12.65 -7.64 -27.60
C LYS A 328 -12.66 -6.18 -28.00
N ASN A 329 -12.84 -5.30 -27.01
CA ASN A 329 -12.81 -3.85 -27.17
C ASN A 329 -11.48 -3.23 -26.68
N ALA A 330 -10.40 -4.02 -26.56
CA ALA A 330 -9.09 -3.63 -26.08
C ALA A 330 -9.10 -3.03 -24.65
N ILE A 331 -10.03 -3.46 -23.80
CA ILE A 331 -10.15 -3.02 -22.40
C ILE A 331 -9.53 -4.07 -21.50
N TYR A 332 -8.35 -3.74 -20.95
CA TYR A 332 -7.60 -4.60 -20.01
C TYR A 332 -6.64 -3.74 -19.14
N PRO A 333 -6.22 -4.23 -17.97
CA PRO A 333 -5.34 -3.47 -17.08
C PRO A 333 -4.00 -3.11 -17.71
N MET A 334 -3.58 -1.86 -17.56
CA MET A 334 -2.28 -1.36 -18.06
C MET A 334 -1.74 -0.27 -17.15
N PRO A 335 -0.41 -0.07 -17.07
CA PRO A 335 0.21 0.98 -16.26
C PRO A 335 -0.31 2.39 -16.54
N ILE A 336 -0.57 2.74 -17.80
CA ILE A 336 -1.04 4.07 -18.20
C ILE A 336 -2.45 4.41 -17.69
N VAL A 337 -3.28 3.41 -17.37
CA VAL A 337 -4.64 3.62 -16.84
C VAL A 337 -4.70 3.49 -15.32
N THR A 338 -3.64 2.98 -14.69
CA THR A 338 -3.61 2.75 -13.24
C THR A 338 -2.67 3.69 -12.49
N SER A 339 -1.79 4.39 -13.19
CA SER A 339 -0.91 5.39 -12.57
C SER A 339 -1.72 6.52 -11.96
N ASP A 340 -1.31 7.00 -10.78
CA ASP A 340 -2.00 7.97 -9.93
C ASP A 340 -3.41 7.54 -9.44
N GLN A 341 -3.69 6.23 -9.46
CA GLN A 341 -4.95 5.65 -8.97
C GLN A 341 -4.75 4.82 -7.70
N ASP A 342 -5.73 4.87 -6.79
CA ASP A 342 -5.76 4.03 -5.58
C ASP A 342 -6.34 2.64 -5.82
N ILE A 343 -6.91 2.41 -6.99
CA ILE A 343 -7.67 1.22 -7.34
C ILE A 343 -6.76 0.21 -8.05
N THR A 344 -6.87 -1.06 -7.70
CA THR A 344 -6.25 -2.17 -8.43
C THR A 344 -7.19 -2.62 -9.55
N TYR A 345 -6.69 -2.60 -10.78
CA TYR A 345 -7.44 -3.04 -11.96
C TYR A 345 -7.16 -4.51 -12.23
N VAL A 346 -8.21 -5.29 -12.51
CA VAL A 346 -8.15 -6.74 -12.75
C VAL A 346 -8.85 -7.06 -14.06
N GLY A 347 -8.20 -7.86 -14.89
CA GLY A 347 -8.76 -8.32 -16.16
C GLY A 347 -8.01 -9.52 -16.71
N ARG A 348 -8.30 -9.88 -17.97
CA ARG A 348 -7.77 -11.09 -18.61
C ARG A 348 -8.06 -12.35 -17.82
N ILE A 349 -9.24 -12.38 -17.16
CA ILE A 349 -9.69 -13.50 -16.32
C ILE A 349 -10.09 -14.66 -17.23
N ARG A 350 -9.49 -15.83 -16.99
CA ARG A 350 -9.71 -17.05 -17.78
C ARG A 350 -9.37 -18.30 -16.98
N LYS A 351 -9.86 -19.45 -17.42
CA LYS A 351 -9.45 -20.74 -16.87
C LYS A 351 -7.98 -20.99 -17.14
N ASP A 352 -7.31 -21.61 -16.21
CA ASP A 352 -6.01 -22.23 -16.46
C ASP A 352 -6.19 -23.45 -17.40
N LEU A 353 -5.20 -23.67 -18.27
CA LEU A 353 -5.23 -24.81 -19.21
C LEU A 353 -4.51 -26.04 -18.64
N ILE A 354 -3.84 -25.91 -17.50
CA ILE A 354 -3.05 -26.98 -16.88
C ILE A 354 -3.85 -27.67 -15.78
N HIS A 355 -4.53 -26.87 -14.93
CA HIS A 355 -5.27 -27.37 -13.78
C HIS A 355 -6.70 -26.84 -13.77
N GLU A 356 -7.66 -27.73 -13.59
CA GLU A 356 -9.10 -27.39 -13.61
C GLU A 356 -9.50 -26.38 -12.53
N ASN A 357 -8.86 -26.41 -11.35
CA ASN A 357 -9.06 -25.48 -10.25
C ASN A 357 -8.23 -24.20 -10.39
N GLY A 358 -7.59 -23.99 -11.55
CA GLY A 358 -6.78 -22.82 -11.83
C GLY A 358 -7.57 -21.67 -12.46
N ILE A 359 -7.35 -20.46 -11.95
CA ILE A 359 -7.83 -19.20 -12.56
C ILE A 359 -6.62 -18.30 -12.83
N THR A 360 -6.48 -17.91 -14.10
CA THR A 360 -5.43 -16.98 -14.53
C THR A 360 -6.03 -15.60 -14.77
N LEU A 361 -5.34 -14.56 -14.30
CA LEU A 361 -5.72 -13.15 -14.48
C LEU A 361 -4.49 -12.26 -14.67
N PHE A 362 -4.72 -11.03 -15.05
CA PHE A 362 -3.74 -9.96 -15.08
C PHE A 362 -4.25 -8.80 -14.24
N CYS A 363 -3.39 -8.24 -13.40
CA CYS A 363 -3.74 -7.07 -12.62
C CYS A 363 -2.68 -5.98 -12.75
N CYS A 364 -3.10 -4.75 -12.50
CA CYS A 364 -2.23 -3.59 -12.52
C CYS A 364 -2.65 -2.61 -11.43
N GLY A 365 -1.68 -1.97 -10.77
CA GLY A 365 -1.94 -0.97 -9.74
C GLY A 365 -0.73 -0.10 -9.48
N ASP A 366 -0.98 1.08 -8.94
CA ASP A 366 0.06 2.04 -8.62
C ASP A 366 0.82 1.64 -7.35
N GLN A 367 2.09 1.29 -7.52
CA GLN A 367 2.94 0.80 -6.43
C GLN A 367 3.36 1.90 -5.45
N VAL A 368 3.27 3.19 -5.83
CA VAL A 368 3.57 4.31 -4.93
C VAL A 368 2.32 4.69 -4.12
N ARG A 369 1.12 4.55 -4.75
CA ARG A 369 -0.16 4.82 -4.10
C ARG A 369 -0.66 3.58 -3.35
N LYS A 370 -1.54 2.76 -3.95
CA LYS A 370 -2.10 1.58 -3.26
C LYS A 370 -1.00 0.64 -2.78
N GLY A 371 0.07 0.48 -3.55
CA GLY A 371 1.21 -0.37 -3.17
C GLY A 371 2.04 0.16 -1.98
N ALA A 372 1.86 1.41 -1.54
CA ALA A 372 2.65 2.02 -0.47
C ALA A 372 1.87 3.09 0.30
N ALA A 373 1.86 4.34 -0.19
CA ALA A 373 1.37 5.51 0.56
C ALA A 373 -0.12 5.39 0.91
N THR A 374 -0.96 5.05 -0.06
CA THR A 374 -2.40 4.91 0.16
C THR A 374 -2.71 3.80 1.16
N ASN A 375 -2.04 2.64 1.05
CA ASN A 375 -2.24 1.54 1.99
C ASN A 375 -1.83 1.94 3.42
N ALA A 376 -0.72 2.68 3.58
CA ALA A 376 -0.27 3.16 4.89
C ALA A 376 -1.25 4.18 5.51
N VAL A 377 -1.80 5.11 4.71
CA VAL A 377 -2.82 6.06 5.17
C VAL A 377 -4.15 5.36 5.48
N GLN A 378 -4.54 4.35 4.69
CA GLN A 378 -5.71 3.50 4.99
C GLN A 378 -5.54 2.72 6.30
N ILE A 379 -4.32 2.22 6.60
CA ILE A 379 -4.01 1.61 7.91
C ILE A 379 -4.21 2.64 9.02
N ALA A 380 -3.74 3.89 8.83
CA ALA A 380 -3.95 4.95 9.82
C ALA A 380 -5.42 5.29 10.01
N LEU A 381 -6.21 5.42 8.92
CA LEU A 381 -7.66 5.64 8.97
C LEU A 381 -8.37 4.51 9.74
N LYS A 382 -8.07 3.26 9.39
CA LYS A 382 -8.64 2.10 10.09
C LYS A 382 -8.27 2.08 11.58
N LEU A 383 -7.03 2.41 11.92
CA LEU A 383 -6.54 2.47 13.31
C LEU A 383 -7.33 3.47 14.15
N VAL A 384 -7.71 4.61 13.56
CA VAL A 384 -8.46 5.67 14.26
C VAL A 384 -10.00 5.53 14.12
N GLY A 385 -10.47 4.45 13.49
CA GLY A 385 -11.89 4.13 13.35
C GLY A 385 -12.61 4.95 12.27
N LEU A 386 -11.89 5.40 11.26
CA LEU A 386 -12.44 6.11 10.10
C LEU A 386 -12.53 5.18 8.88
N ASP A 387 -13.50 5.47 8.01
CA ASP A 387 -13.65 4.78 6.72
C ASP A 387 -12.59 5.23 5.71
N PHE A 388 -12.27 4.38 4.71
CA PHE A 388 -11.25 4.62 3.70
C PHE A 388 -11.66 4.19 2.29
#